data_08c852249f3cd1121a7db895c0980dab
#
_entry.id   08c852249f3cd1121a7db895c0980dab
#
_cell.length_a   1.000
_cell.length_b   1.000
_cell.length_c   1.000
_cell.angle_alpha   90.00
_cell.angle_beta   90.00
_cell.angle_gamma   90.00
#
_symmetry.space_group_name_H-M   'P 1'
#
loop_
_entity.id
_entity.type
_entity.pdbx_description
1 polymer ?
#
loop_
_entity_poly.entity_id
_entity_poly.type
_entity_poly.pdbx_seq_one_letter_code
_entity_poly.pdbx_strand_id
1 'polypeptide(L)'
;MLIIVATHPIQYQVPIWKELAKRSNIEFEVLYLTSHGVEPSYDIQFGKTIKWDIDLLEGYPSRFSEVHCPKKITNFWSAKLPKDFKSKIKSRETTHILLLGWNVRAFIEIAMLSRMKRKFFWLRAESNDLKVNKSPIKNNFKKLFLKYFFSRIDIFLTIGKANKRLYENF
;
A
#
# COMPACT_ATOMS: atom_id res chain seq x y z
N MET A 1 -3.08 16.65 6.10
CA MET A 1 -1.93 15.80 5.69
C MET A 1 -2.43 14.51 5.04
N LEU A 2 -1.78 14.04 3.97
CA LEU A 2 -1.99 12.77 3.29
C LEU A 2 -0.99 11.73 3.82
N ILE A 3 -1.46 10.57 4.26
CA ILE A 3 -0.61 9.41 4.58
C ILE A 3 -0.71 8.40 3.44
N ILE A 4 0.43 8.04 2.89
CA ILE A 4 0.56 6.99 1.86
C ILE A 4 1.14 5.76 2.55
N VAL A 5 0.50 4.59 2.40
CA VAL A 5 1.01 3.35 3.01
C VAL A 5 1.33 2.33 1.92
N ALA A 6 2.57 1.89 1.90
CA ALA A 6 3.09 0.89 0.98
C ALA A 6 3.70 -0.29 1.73
N THR A 7 3.82 -1.44 1.08
CA THR A 7 4.52 -2.59 1.66
C THR A 7 6.02 -2.32 1.78
N HIS A 8 6.64 -1.79 0.73
CA HIS A 8 8.08 -1.49 0.64
C HIS A 8 8.33 -0.41 -0.42
N PRO A 9 9.48 0.24 -0.43
CA PRO A 9 9.86 1.16 -1.50
C PRO A 9 9.97 0.44 -2.85
N ILE A 10 9.40 1.04 -3.90
CA ILE A 10 9.39 0.48 -5.25
C ILE A 10 9.92 1.53 -6.22
N GLN A 11 10.92 1.18 -7.02
CA GLN A 11 11.65 2.10 -7.90
C GLN A 11 10.76 2.96 -8.82
N TYR A 12 9.68 2.43 -9.39
CA TYR A 12 8.79 3.19 -10.28
C TYR A 12 7.78 4.06 -9.55
N GLN A 13 7.65 3.94 -8.22
CA GLN A 13 6.83 4.81 -7.39
C GLN A 13 7.61 6.00 -6.84
N VAL A 14 8.90 5.84 -6.60
CA VAL A 14 9.78 6.87 -6.04
C VAL A 14 9.74 8.19 -6.83
N PRO A 15 9.80 8.21 -8.18
CA PRO A 15 9.68 9.44 -8.94
C PRO A 15 8.36 10.18 -8.70
N ILE A 16 7.26 9.45 -8.44
CA ILE A 16 5.95 10.06 -8.13
C ILE A 16 6.02 10.80 -6.79
N TRP A 17 6.65 10.18 -5.78
CA TRP A 17 6.79 10.79 -4.46
C TRP A 17 7.75 11.99 -4.48
N LYS A 18 8.85 11.90 -5.22
CA LYS A 18 9.78 13.02 -5.43
C LYS A 18 9.08 14.19 -6.12
N GLU A 19 8.26 13.94 -7.13
CA GLU A 19 7.49 14.99 -7.80
C GLU A 19 6.41 15.58 -6.88
N LEU A 20 5.73 14.74 -6.08
CA LEU A 20 4.76 15.21 -5.12
C LEU A 20 5.40 16.11 -4.04
N ALA A 21 6.62 15.77 -3.60
CA ALA A 21 7.36 16.55 -2.59
C ALA A 21 7.77 17.95 -3.06
N LYS A 22 7.90 18.16 -4.37
CA LYS A 22 8.16 19.50 -4.94
C LYS A 22 6.94 20.42 -4.83
N ARG A 23 5.74 19.89 -4.57
CA ARG A 23 4.49 20.64 -4.49
C ARG A 23 4.24 21.10 -3.06
N SER A 24 4.60 22.32 -2.74
CA SER A 24 4.55 22.88 -1.37
C SER A 24 3.15 22.93 -0.73
N ASN A 25 2.08 22.81 -1.54
CA ASN A 25 0.70 22.83 -1.06
C ASN A 25 0.17 21.44 -0.63
N ILE A 26 1.00 20.38 -0.76
CA ILE A 26 0.59 19.02 -0.41
C ILE A 26 1.50 18.51 0.70
N GLU A 27 0.98 18.47 1.92
CA GLU A 27 1.65 17.83 3.05
C GLU A 27 1.35 16.33 3.05
N PHE A 28 2.39 15.51 2.91
CA PHE A 28 2.26 14.06 2.89
C PHE A 28 3.43 13.34 3.55
N GLU A 29 3.24 12.07 3.88
CA GLU A 29 4.30 11.16 4.36
C GLU A 29 4.04 9.74 3.84
N VAL A 30 5.11 9.05 3.41
CA VAL A 30 5.05 7.65 2.96
C VAL A 30 5.50 6.72 4.08
N LEU A 31 4.63 5.80 4.48
CA LEU A 31 4.89 4.80 5.51
C LEU A 31 5.12 3.43 4.87
N TYR A 32 6.29 2.86 5.08
CA TYR A 32 6.68 1.55 4.56
C TYR A 32 6.59 0.47 5.63
N LEU A 33 5.88 -0.61 5.33
CA LEU A 33 5.70 -1.74 6.26
C LEU A 33 6.93 -2.63 6.37
N THR A 34 7.82 -2.61 5.37
CA THR A 34 9.09 -3.37 5.37
C THR A 34 10.20 -2.59 4.69
N SER A 35 11.44 -2.90 5.02
CA SER A 35 12.65 -2.36 4.38
C SER A 35 13.08 -3.16 3.14
N HIS A 36 12.24 -4.07 2.65
CA HIS A 36 12.55 -4.87 1.46
C HIS A 36 12.92 -3.99 0.27
N GLY A 37 14.00 -4.34 -0.43
CA GLY A 37 14.49 -3.63 -1.61
C GLY A 37 15.36 -2.39 -1.34
N VAL A 38 15.49 -1.92 -0.08
CA VAL A 38 16.40 -0.80 0.27
C VAL A 38 17.86 -1.26 0.23
N GLU A 39 18.14 -2.42 0.82
CA GLU A 39 19.46 -3.02 0.77
C GLU A 39 19.59 -3.99 -0.40
N PRO A 40 20.81 -4.19 -0.93
CA PRO A 40 21.05 -5.22 -1.92
C PRO A 40 20.55 -6.58 -1.44
N SER A 41 19.77 -7.26 -2.23
CA SER A 41 19.22 -8.58 -1.89
C SER A 41 19.43 -9.58 -3.02
N TYR A 42 19.74 -10.82 -2.65
CA TYR A 42 19.88 -11.91 -3.63
C TYR A 42 18.49 -12.32 -4.13
N ASP A 43 18.29 -12.21 -5.44
CA ASP A 43 17.09 -12.65 -6.11
C ASP A 43 17.30 -14.05 -6.71
N ILE A 44 16.53 -15.02 -6.19
CA ILE A 44 16.63 -16.44 -6.60
C ILE A 44 16.22 -16.62 -8.06
N GLN A 45 15.27 -15.83 -8.58
CA GLN A 45 14.78 -15.96 -9.95
C GLN A 45 15.81 -15.49 -10.98
N PHE A 46 16.56 -14.44 -10.64
CA PHE A 46 17.62 -13.90 -11.48
C PHE A 46 19.01 -14.43 -11.14
N GLY A 47 19.17 -15.22 -10.06
CA GLY A 47 20.44 -15.81 -9.63
C GLY A 47 21.53 -14.79 -9.28
N LYS A 48 21.16 -13.55 -8.95
CA LYS A 48 22.11 -12.45 -8.68
C LYS A 48 21.63 -11.52 -7.58
N THR A 49 22.57 -10.80 -6.97
CA THR A 49 22.24 -9.71 -6.05
C THR A 49 21.75 -8.50 -6.84
N ILE A 50 20.54 -8.06 -6.54
CA ILE A 50 19.94 -6.87 -7.13
C ILE A 50 20.13 -5.70 -6.16
N LYS A 51 20.66 -4.60 -6.68
CA LYS A 51 20.72 -3.28 -6.04
C LYS A 51 20.10 -2.31 -7.04
N TRP A 52 19.18 -1.49 -6.56
CA TRP A 52 18.62 -0.44 -7.41
C TRP A 52 19.65 0.68 -7.61
N ASP A 53 19.69 1.24 -8.79
CA ASP A 53 20.56 2.35 -9.21
C ASP A 53 20.07 3.72 -8.76
N ILE A 54 18.89 3.77 -8.15
CA ILE A 54 18.29 4.97 -7.57
C ILE A 54 18.18 4.87 -6.06
N ASP A 55 18.35 5.99 -5.35
CA ASP A 55 18.01 6.06 -3.93
C ASP A 55 16.48 6.03 -3.77
N LEU A 56 16.02 4.97 -3.08
CA LEU A 56 14.59 4.70 -2.90
C LEU A 56 13.93 5.54 -1.81
N LEU A 57 14.69 6.23 -0.98
CA LEU A 57 14.17 6.96 0.19
C LEU A 57 14.45 8.46 0.14
N GLU A 58 15.41 8.91 -0.68
CA GLU A 58 15.80 10.30 -0.78
C GLU A 58 14.77 11.16 -1.52
N GLY A 59 14.62 12.42 -1.10
CA GLY A 59 13.89 13.48 -1.82
C GLY A 59 12.39 13.53 -1.58
N TYR A 60 11.86 12.77 -0.59
CA TYR A 60 10.49 12.86 -0.13
C TYR A 60 10.34 12.37 1.32
N PRO A 61 9.32 12.83 2.08
CA PRO A 61 9.12 12.40 3.45
C PRO A 61 8.66 10.95 3.50
N SER A 62 9.50 10.08 4.08
CA SER A 62 9.20 8.66 4.23
C SER A 62 9.79 8.09 5.50
N ARG A 63 9.18 7.02 6.03
CA ARG A 63 9.75 6.28 7.16
C ARG A 63 9.29 4.83 7.21
N PHE A 64 10.08 4.03 7.91
CA PHE A 64 9.71 2.71 8.39
C PHE A 64 9.14 2.80 9.80
N SER A 65 8.47 1.74 10.25
CA SER A 65 8.04 1.65 11.64
C SER A 65 9.24 1.44 12.57
N GLU A 66 9.29 2.21 13.64
CA GLU A 66 10.29 2.06 14.70
C GLU A 66 10.00 0.88 15.63
N VAL A 67 8.74 0.44 15.67
CA VAL A 67 8.28 -0.65 16.55
C VAL A 67 8.48 -2.02 15.90
N HIS A 68 8.18 -2.12 14.61
CA HIS A 68 8.27 -3.39 13.88
C HIS A 68 8.41 -3.13 12.37
N CYS A 69 9.57 -3.44 11.83
CA CYS A 69 9.87 -3.35 10.41
C CYS A 69 10.52 -4.65 9.92
N PRO A 70 9.73 -5.65 9.49
CA PRO A 70 10.29 -6.89 8.97
C PRO A 70 11.04 -6.67 7.67
N LYS A 71 12.10 -7.44 7.42
CA LYS A 71 12.87 -7.36 6.16
C LYS A 71 12.04 -7.74 4.94
N LYS A 72 11.05 -8.64 5.08
CA LYS A 72 10.18 -9.11 3.98
C LYS A 72 8.81 -9.54 4.49
N ILE A 73 7.77 -9.24 3.71
CA ILE A 73 6.42 -9.79 3.90
C ILE A 73 6.34 -11.14 3.16
N THR A 74 6.06 -12.21 3.87
CA THR A 74 5.98 -13.57 3.30
C THR A 74 4.56 -14.02 2.99
N ASN A 75 3.58 -13.50 3.73
CA ASN A 75 2.16 -13.84 3.56
C ASN A 75 1.26 -12.71 4.10
N PHE A 76 -0.05 -12.88 3.90
CA PHE A 76 -1.06 -11.91 4.35
C PHE A 76 -0.94 -11.54 5.84
N TRP A 77 -0.65 -12.50 6.72
CA TRP A 77 -0.64 -12.32 8.17
C TRP A 77 0.68 -11.76 8.71
N SER A 78 1.76 -11.84 7.94
CA SER A 78 3.11 -11.42 8.37
C SER A 78 3.27 -9.90 8.52
N ALA A 79 2.40 -9.10 7.89
CA ALA A 79 2.40 -7.66 8.02
C ALA A 79 1.17 -7.18 8.80
N LYS A 80 1.34 -6.99 10.10
CA LYS A 80 0.37 -6.29 10.98
C LYS A 80 0.62 -4.79 10.90
N LEU A 81 -0.41 -4.00 11.20
CA LEU A 81 -0.26 -2.55 11.31
C LEU A 81 0.54 -2.20 12.58
N PRO A 82 1.74 -1.60 12.45
CA PRO A 82 2.55 -1.19 13.59
C PRO A 82 1.83 -0.13 14.46
N LYS A 83 2.13 -0.12 15.77
CA LYS A 83 1.46 0.78 16.72
C LYS A 83 1.73 2.26 16.42
N ASP A 84 2.94 2.63 16.04
CA ASP A 84 3.33 3.99 15.64
C ASP A 84 2.58 4.44 14.38
N PHE A 85 2.44 3.59 13.35
CA PHE A 85 1.63 3.87 12.17
C PHE A 85 0.14 4.00 12.51
N LYS A 86 -0.35 3.13 13.39
CA LYS A 86 -1.74 3.21 13.87
C LYS A 86 -2.02 4.53 14.57
N SER A 87 -1.07 5.03 15.37
CA SER A 87 -1.16 6.34 16.04
C SER A 87 -1.18 7.48 15.02
N LYS A 88 -0.27 7.47 14.03
CA LYS A 88 -0.23 8.47 12.96
C LYS A 88 -1.53 8.51 12.15
N ILE A 89 -2.05 7.35 11.75
CA ILE A 89 -3.32 7.24 11.02
C ILE A 89 -4.51 7.77 11.84
N LYS A 90 -4.50 7.59 13.17
CA LYS A 90 -5.54 8.11 14.06
C LYS A 90 -5.42 9.61 14.35
N SER A 91 -4.28 10.22 14.11
CA SER A 91 -4.05 11.65 14.37
C SER A 91 -5.09 12.51 13.64
N ARG A 92 -5.48 13.63 14.26
CA ARG A 92 -6.38 14.62 13.66
C ARG A 92 -5.78 15.30 12.43
N GLU A 93 -4.45 15.39 12.36
CA GLU A 93 -3.72 15.94 11.22
C GLU A 93 -3.86 15.08 9.95
N THR A 94 -3.97 13.77 10.10
CA THR A 94 -4.19 12.85 8.99
C THR A 94 -5.64 12.96 8.53
N THR A 95 -5.87 13.46 7.33
CA THR A 95 -7.19 13.63 6.72
C THR A 95 -7.44 12.65 5.58
N HIS A 96 -6.39 12.29 4.85
CA HIS A 96 -6.42 11.42 3.69
C HIS A 96 -5.45 10.26 3.85
N ILE A 97 -5.84 9.08 3.39
CA ILE A 97 -5.02 7.87 3.41
C ILE A 97 -5.06 7.23 2.04
N LEU A 98 -3.89 7.04 1.43
CA LEU A 98 -3.72 6.30 0.19
C LEU A 98 -3.05 4.95 0.48
N LEU A 99 -3.72 3.85 0.18
CA LEU A 99 -3.13 2.51 0.21
C LEU A 99 -2.60 2.09 -1.16
N LEU A 100 -1.40 1.53 -1.16
CA LEU A 100 -0.78 0.94 -2.35
C LEU A 100 -0.95 -0.58 -2.37
N GLY A 101 -2.21 -1.02 -2.32
CA GLY A 101 -2.57 -2.43 -2.32
C GLY A 101 -3.60 -2.82 -1.26
N TRP A 102 -3.94 -4.11 -1.24
CA TRP A 102 -4.93 -4.71 -0.32
C TRP A 102 -4.59 -6.16 0.08
N ASN A 103 -3.39 -6.62 -0.27
CA ASN A 103 -2.94 -8.01 -0.15
C ASN A 103 -2.25 -8.35 1.18
N VAL A 104 -2.24 -7.43 2.15
CA VAL A 104 -1.68 -7.66 3.49
C VAL A 104 -2.66 -7.22 4.58
N ARG A 105 -2.57 -7.86 5.75
CA ARG A 105 -3.44 -7.61 6.90
C ARG A 105 -3.43 -6.13 7.33
N ALA A 106 -2.28 -5.49 7.33
CA ALA A 106 -2.14 -4.08 7.72
C ALA A 106 -3.07 -3.16 6.91
N PHE A 107 -3.23 -3.38 5.61
CA PHE A 107 -4.11 -2.59 4.76
C PHE A 107 -5.59 -2.71 5.16
N ILE A 108 -6.01 -3.92 5.56
CA ILE A 108 -7.38 -4.14 6.04
C ILE A 108 -7.60 -3.45 7.39
N GLU A 109 -6.62 -3.54 8.30
CA GLU A 109 -6.67 -2.83 9.58
C GLU A 109 -6.76 -1.30 9.38
N ILE A 110 -6.04 -0.75 8.41
CA ILE A 110 -6.10 0.68 8.06
C ILE A 110 -7.48 1.06 7.52
N ALA A 111 -8.04 0.27 6.61
CA ALA A 111 -9.37 0.52 6.05
C ALA A 111 -10.46 0.55 7.14
N MET A 112 -10.37 -0.37 8.11
CA MET A 112 -11.28 -0.37 9.26
C MET A 112 -11.12 0.88 10.14
N LEU A 113 -9.89 1.29 10.41
CA LEU A 113 -9.60 2.50 11.20
C LEU A 113 -10.03 3.78 10.50
N SER A 114 -9.83 3.88 9.19
CA SER A 114 -10.16 5.07 8.39
C SER A 114 -11.64 5.38 8.47
N ARG A 115 -12.49 4.37 8.31
CA ARG A 115 -13.94 4.53 8.43
C ARG A 115 -14.39 4.99 9.81
N MET A 116 -13.81 4.41 10.87
CA MET A 116 -14.12 4.79 12.27
C MET A 116 -13.73 6.25 12.56
N LYS A 117 -12.73 6.80 11.87
CA LYS A 117 -12.18 8.14 12.08
C LYS A 117 -12.60 9.15 11.02
N ARG A 118 -13.53 8.80 10.12
CA ARG A 118 -14.03 9.64 9.02
C ARG A 118 -12.89 10.25 8.17
N LYS A 119 -11.88 9.42 7.83
CA LYS A 119 -10.78 9.79 6.94
C LYS A 119 -11.19 9.52 5.50
N PHE A 120 -10.75 10.35 4.56
CA PHE A 120 -10.83 10.04 3.13
C PHE A 120 -9.87 8.91 2.79
N PHE A 121 -10.38 7.85 2.16
CA PHE A 121 -9.66 6.63 1.95
C PHE A 121 -9.54 6.30 0.47
N TRP A 122 -8.30 6.30 -0.02
CA TRP A 122 -7.98 6.09 -1.42
C TRP A 122 -7.22 4.77 -1.59
N LEU A 123 -7.42 4.12 -2.72
CA LEU A 123 -6.73 2.90 -3.09
C LEU A 123 -6.10 3.01 -4.47
N ARG A 124 -4.83 2.63 -4.57
CA ARG A 124 -4.14 2.32 -5.81
C ARG A 124 -3.53 0.93 -5.66
N ALA A 125 -3.92 -0.02 -6.50
CA ALA A 125 -3.37 -1.37 -6.49
C ALA A 125 -3.12 -1.86 -7.91
N GLU A 126 -2.11 -2.71 -8.09
CA GLU A 126 -1.72 -3.26 -9.39
C GLU A 126 -2.49 -4.53 -9.76
N SER A 127 -3.51 -4.86 -8.98
CA SER A 127 -4.41 -5.99 -9.26
C SER A 127 -5.27 -5.74 -10.49
N ASN A 128 -5.57 -6.80 -11.23
CA ASN A 128 -6.43 -6.76 -12.41
C ASN A 128 -7.47 -7.88 -12.39
N ASP A 129 -8.42 -7.84 -13.32
CA ASP A 129 -9.52 -8.79 -13.47
C ASP A 129 -9.12 -10.11 -14.18
N LEU A 130 -7.88 -10.22 -14.66
CA LEU A 130 -7.42 -11.33 -15.51
C LEU A 130 -7.09 -12.61 -14.73
N LYS A 131 -6.89 -12.54 -13.41
CA LYS A 131 -6.60 -13.71 -12.57
C LYS A 131 -7.86 -14.36 -12.04
N VAL A 132 -8.34 -15.40 -12.72
CA VAL A 132 -9.43 -16.24 -12.25
C VAL A 132 -8.86 -17.42 -11.44
N ASN A 133 -9.28 -17.57 -10.18
CA ASN A 133 -8.92 -18.75 -9.38
C ASN A 133 -9.78 -19.95 -9.84
N LYS A 134 -9.16 -21.15 -9.88
CA LYS A 134 -9.85 -22.40 -10.29
C LYS A 134 -10.92 -22.89 -9.29
N SER A 135 -10.96 -22.38 -8.05
CA SER A 135 -11.91 -22.80 -7.02
C SER A 135 -13.09 -21.83 -6.87
N PRO A 136 -14.35 -22.24 -7.16
CA PRO A 136 -15.54 -21.38 -7.08
C PRO A 136 -15.84 -20.91 -5.66
N ILE A 137 -15.65 -21.76 -4.65
CA ILE A 137 -15.89 -21.41 -3.23
C ILE A 137 -14.94 -20.31 -2.76
N LYS A 138 -13.63 -20.47 -3.04
CA LYS A 138 -12.62 -19.44 -2.72
C LYS A 138 -12.89 -18.13 -3.45
N ASN A 139 -13.43 -18.19 -4.66
CA ASN A 139 -13.81 -17.01 -5.43
C ASN A 139 -14.98 -16.25 -4.78
N ASN A 140 -16.00 -16.94 -4.28
CA ASN A 140 -17.16 -16.31 -3.66
C ASN A 140 -16.76 -15.61 -2.34
N PHE A 141 -15.95 -16.24 -1.48
CA PHE A 141 -15.41 -15.60 -0.29
C PHE A 141 -14.55 -14.39 -0.63
N LYS A 142 -13.68 -14.51 -1.63
CA LYS A 142 -12.86 -13.38 -2.12
C LYS A 142 -13.73 -12.24 -2.64
N LYS A 143 -14.79 -12.53 -3.41
CA LYS A 143 -15.73 -11.52 -3.91
C LYS A 143 -16.43 -10.79 -2.78
N LEU A 144 -16.96 -11.52 -1.79
CA LEU A 144 -17.64 -10.92 -0.63
C LEU A 144 -16.68 -10.02 0.17
N PHE A 145 -15.46 -10.52 0.41
CA PHE A 145 -14.42 -9.75 1.08
C PHE A 145 -14.05 -8.48 0.30
N LEU A 146 -13.83 -8.57 -1.01
CA LEU A 146 -13.50 -7.43 -1.86
C LEU A 146 -14.64 -6.42 -1.90
N LYS A 147 -15.88 -6.88 -2.04
CA LYS A 147 -17.06 -5.99 -1.98
C LYS A 147 -17.11 -5.21 -0.67
N TYR A 148 -16.89 -5.89 0.45
CA TYR A 148 -16.84 -5.26 1.76
C TYR A 148 -15.65 -4.29 1.90
N PHE A 149 -14.47 -4.67 1.43
CA PHE A 149 -13.29 -3.82 1.49
C PHE A 149 -13.44 -2.60 0.59
N PHE A 150 -13.86 -2.78 -0.66
CA PHE A 150 -14.01 -1.71 -1.64
C PHE A 150 -15.14 -0.74 -1.29
N SER A 151 -16.18 -1.18 -0.59
CA SER A 151 -17.23 -0.28 -0.09
C SER A 151 -16.75 0.75 0.94
N ARG A 152 -15.50 0.65 1.38
CA ARG A 152 -14.88 1.58 2.33
C ARG A 152 -13.95 2.59 1.68
N ILE A 153 -13.78 2.48 0.37
CA ILE A 153 -12.85 3.29 -0.41
C ILE A 153 -13.65 4.41 -1.07
N ASP A 154 -13.19 5.66 -0.84
CA ASP A 154 -13.83 6.83 -1.42
C ASP A 154 -13.36 7.07 -2.86
N ILE A 155 -12.06 6.78 -3.15
CA ILE A 155 -11.47 7.02 -4.48
C ILE A 155 -10.55 5.86 -4.88
N PHE A 156 -10.74 5.36 -6.10
CA PHE A 156 -9.85 4.39 -6.74
C PHE A 156 -8.95 5.09 -7.77
N LEU A 157 -7.64 4.99 -7.56
CA LEU A 157 -6.64 5.47 -8.51
C LEU A 157 -6.25 4.33 -9.45
N THR A 158 -6.84 4.29 -10.62
CA THR A 158 -6.66 3.22 -11.60
C THR A 158 -5.37 3.40 -12.41
N ILE A 159 -4.67 2.29 -12.69
CA ILE A 159 -3.43 2.26 -13.47
C ILE A 159 -3.61 1.68 -14.88
N GLY A 160 -4.84 1.38 -15.28
CA GLY A 160 -5.16 0.86 -16.60
C GLY A 160 -6.57 0.30 -16.70
N LYS A 161 -7.01 0.00 -17.92
CA LYS A 161 -8.38 -0.47 -18.22
C LYS A 161 -8.76 -1.76 -17.48
N ALA A 162 -7.86 -2.75 -17.39
CA ALA A 162 -8.11 -4.01 -16.68
C ALA A 162 -8.22 -3.81 -15.17
N ASN A 163 -7.44 -2.91 -14.61
CA ASN A 163 -7.52 -2.52 -13.20
C ASN A 163 -8.82 -1.75 -12.90
N LYS A 164 -9.21 -0.82 -13.80
CA LYS A 164 -10.49 -0.10 -13.69
C LYS A 164 -11.67 -1.06 -13.68
N ARG A 165 -11.74 -1.99 -14.66
CA ARG A 165 -12.80 -3.02 -14.72
C ARG A 165 -12.89 -3.86 -13.44
N LEU A 166 -11.74 -4.18 -12.80
CA LEU A 166 -11.77 -4.89 -11.53
C LEU A 166 -12.58 -4.12 -10.48
N TYR A 167 -12.36 -2.81 -10.35
CA TYR A 167 -13.07 -2.00 -9.36
C TYR A 167 -14.54 -1.77 -9.70
N GLU A 168 -14.88 -1.63 -10.98
CA GLU A 168 -16.26 -1.46 -11.46
C GLU A 168 -17.14 -2.71 -11.27
N ASN A 169 -16.53 -3.89 -11.10
CA ASN A 169 -17.22 -5.17 -10.86
C ASN A 169 -17.62 -5.38 -9.39
N PHE A 170 -17.34 -4.43 -8.49
CA PHE A 170 -17.61 -4.49 -7.05
C PHE A 170 -18.31 -3.26 -6.51
#